data_d298ca931f93274d01381d268b6a3530
#
_entry.id   d298ca931f93274d01381d268b6a3530
#
_cell.length_a   1.000
_cell.length_b   1.000
_cell.length_c   1.000
_cell.angle_alpha   90.00
_cell.angle_beta   90.00
_cell.angle_gamma   90.00
#
_symmetry.space_group_name_H-M   'P 1'
#
loop_
_entity.id
_entity.type
_entity.pdbx_description
1 polymer ?
#
loop_
_entity_poly.entity_id
_entity_poly.type
_entity_poly.pdbx_seq_one_letter_code
_entity_poly.pdbx_strand_id
1 'polypeptide(L)'
;MLQNIFKRVIFMKRFFALTAALLFAVFCLSACSGGSAGGQGEISVFYYTFSDTYISGVRSSLDKILSDAGLSYNDYDANSSQTTQTEQVQTAIAKGASALVVNVVDTGSDDAAQNIINLASASNIPVIFFNRSVSESVIASYDKCVFVGTDYEMAGHMQGEMIGNYLLQNYDAYDLNGDGKISYVMFKGQEGNLEAIARTQYAVEDCNAVLEAAGKPAIEFYDAANANKYLVDQDGNWSSAAATNYMSTILARHSTANGNMVELVIANNDEMALGAVSALQSAGYNKGAGSVTIPVFGVDATDAAKAKIADGSMAGTIKQDGEGMAQAIKTIIDNFNAAQPPLTGIDAENTVGTQRVNVPYSAYTGE
;
A
#
# COMPACT_ATOMS: atom_id res chain seq x y z
N MET A 1 39.46 -50.76 64.92
CA MET A 1 38.41 -51.11 63.91
C MET A 1 37.68 -49.89 63.39
N LEU A 2 37.35 -48.89 64.17
CA LEU A 2 36.68 -47.68 63.77
C LEU A 2 37.42 -46.77 62.77
N GLN A 3 38.78 -46.68 62.87
CA GLN A 3 39.53 -45.80 61.95
C GLN A 3 39.58 -46.27 60.51
N ASN A 4 39.42 -47.54 60.24
CA ASN A 4 39.42 -48.06 58.86
C ASN A 4 38.07 -47.89 58.17
N ILE A 5 36.97 -47.79 58.92
CA ILE A 5 35.60 -47.53 58.38
C ILE A 5 35.51 -46.08 58.00
N PHE A 6 36.06 -45.15 58.74
CA PHE A 6 36.04 -43.72 58.47
C PHE A 6 36.83 -43.36 57.17
N LYS A 7 37.99 -44.00 56.96
CA LYS A 7 38.79 -43.78 55.72
C LYS A 7 38.12 -44.31 54.48
N ARG A 8 37.39 -45.43 54.58
CA ARG A 8 36.59 -45.98 53.42
C ARG A 8 35.42 -45.12 53.08
N VAL A 9 34.71 -44.54 54.04
CA VAL A 9 33.56 -43.66 53.79
C VAL A 9 34.02 -42.33 53.16
N ILE A 10 35.16 -41.77 53.55
CA ILE A 10 35.73 -40.55 52.96
C ILE A 10 36.20 -40.82 51.53
N PHE A 11 36.82 -41.98 51.28
CA PHE A 11 37.28 -42.36 49.95
C PHE A 11 36.10 -42.61 49.00
N MET A 12 35.03 -43.25 49.43
CA MET A 12 33.81 -43.46 48.65
C MET A 12 33.07 -42.15 48.35
N LYS A 13 33.00 -41.21 49.30
CA LYS A 13 32.40 -39.88 49.04
C LYS A 13 33.21 -39.03 48.03
N ARG A 14 34.57 -39.14 48.05
CA ARG A 14 35.41 -38.46 47.07
C ARG A 14 35.36 -39.10 45.69
N PHE A 15 35.19 -40.43 45.60
CA PHE A 15 35.00 -41.13 44.31
C PHE A 15 33.65 -40.83 43.65
N PHE A 16 32.58 -40.76 44.44
CA PHE A 16 31.26 -40.36 43.97
C PHE A 16 31.19 -38.89 43.55
N ALA A 17 31.92 -37.99 44.22
CA ALA A 17 31.99 -36.59 43.86
C ALA A 17 32.78 -36.36 42.54
N LEU A 18 33.85 -37.13 42.30
CA LEU A 18 34.63 -37.04 41.06
C LEU A 18 33.86 -37.64 39.85
N THR A 19 33.12 -38.76 40.05
CA THR A 19 32.30 -39.35 38.96
C THR A 19 31.08 -38.49 38.63
N ALA A 20 30.46 -37.82 39.61
CA ALA A 20 29.39 -36.86 39.37
C ALA A 20 29.88 -35.60 38.64
N ALA A 21 31.08 -35.10 38.94
CA ALA A 21 31.68 -33.96 38.24
C ALA A 21 32.08 -34.28 36.79
N LEU A 22 32.56 -35.51 36.49
CA LEU A 22 32.86 -35.97 35.14
C LEU A 22 31.60 -36.19 34.30
N LEU A 23 30.52 -36.72 34.90
CA LEU A 23 29.22 -36.87 34.22
C LEU A 23 28.55 -35.54 33.90
N PHE A 24 28.72 -34.52 34.74
CA PHE A 24 28.22 -33.14 34.47
C PHE A 24 29.04 -32.42 33.39
N ALA A 25 30.35 -32.65 33.31
CA ALA A 25 31.21 -32.08 32.29
C ALA A 25 30.96 -32.69 30.89
N VAL A 26 30.58 -33.98 30.79
CA VAL A 26 30.20 -34.63 29.52
C VAL A 26 28.82 -34.18 29.06
N PHE A 27 27.88 -33.85 29.96
CA PHE A 27 26.60 -33.31 29.60
C PHE A 27 26.65 -31.85 29.07
N CYS A 28 27.61 -31.05 29.53
CA CYS A 28 27.82 -29.68 29.05
C CYS A 28 28.53 -29.61 27.69
N LEU A 29 29.23 -30.67 27.25
CA LEU A 29 29.87 -30.71 25.92
C LEU A 29 28.97 -31.30 24.82
N SER A 30 27.84 -31.95 25.17
CA SER A 30 26.86 -32.45 24.21
C SER A 30 25.78 -31.40 23.85
N ALA A 31 25.74 -30.25 24.53
CA ALA A 31 24.78 -29.18 24.27
C ALA A 31 25.25 -28.16 23.23
N CYS A 32 26.47 -28.31 22.68
CA CYS A 32 27.03 -27.38 21.68
C CYS A 32 27.28 -28.02 20.30
N SER A 33 26.68 -29.17 19.99
CA SER A 33 26.71 -29.73 18.62
C SER A 33 25.32 -30.03 18.09
N GLY A 34 24.30 -29.25 18.52
CA GLY A 34 23.16 -28.97 17.72
C GLY A 34 23.60 -27.90 16.72
N GLY A 35 24.05 -28.30 15.52
CA GLY A 35 24.11 -27.38 14.42
C GLY A 35 22.68 -26.81 14.28
N SER A 36 22.48 -25.57 14.69
CA SER A 36 21.42 -24.78 14.15
C SER A 36 21.65 -24.83 12.65
N ALA A 37 20.88 -25.64 11.94
CA ALA A 37 20.49 -25.22 10.60
C ALA A 37 20.06 -23.77 10.84
N GLY A 38 20.84 -22.81 10.32
CA GLY A 38 20.54 -21.41 10.45
C GLY A 38 19.17 -21.21 9.80
N GLY A 39 18.11 -21.26 10.61
CA GLY A 39 16.82 -20.81 10.19
C GLY A 39 17.03 -19.35 9.83
N GLN A 40 16.81 -18.99 8.58
CA GLN A 40 16.71 -17.59 8.22
C GLN A 40 15.74 -16.97 9.21
N GLY A 41 16.09 -15.82 9.78
CA GLY A 41 15.20 -15.09 10.68
C GLY A 41 13.87 -14.84 9.98
N GLU A 42 12.81 -14.57 10.73
CA GLU A 42 11.48 -14.30 10.22
C GLU A 42 11.43 -13.01 9.41
N ILE A 43 10.80 -13.01 8.25
CA ILE A 43 10.49 -11.80 7.49
C ILE A 43 9.39 -11.06 8.24
N SER A 44 9.57 -9.78 8.54
CA SER A 44 8.57 -8.98 9.24
C SER A 44 7.96 -7.98 8.26
N VAL A 45 6.63 -8.10 8.04
CA VAL A 45 5.89 -7.28 7.10
C VAL A 45 4.99 -6.31 7.87
N PHE A 46 5.16 -5.02 7.62
CA PHE A 46 4.43 -3.96 8.33
C PHE A 46 3.52 -3.23 7.38
N TYR A 47 2.24 -3.21 7.67
CA TYR A 47 1.21 -2.52 6.92
C TYR A 47 0.76 -1.27 7.67
N TYR A 48 0.49 -0.17 6.94
CA TYR A 48 0.00 1.03 7.57
C TYR A 48 -1.38 0.81 8.20
N THR A 49 -2.21 -0.02 7.57
CA THR A 49 -3.46 -0.56 8.13
C THR A 49 -3.89 -1.82 7.38
N PHE A 50 -4.54 -2.76 8.07
CA PHE A 50 -5.17 -3.93 7.43
C PHE A 50 -6.54 -3.61 6.80
N SER A 51 -7.12 -2.48 7.15
CA SER A 51 -8.47 -2.10 6.70
C SER A 51 -8.52 -1.54 5.29
N ASP A 52 -7.39 -1.16 4.70
CA ASP A 52 -7.29 -0.72 3.31
C ASP A 52 -7.49 -1.91 2.36
N THR A 53 -8.45 -1.80 1.44
CA THR A 53 -8.85 -2.90 0.54
C THR A 53 -7.74 -3.25 -0.45
N TYR A 54 -7.05 -2.25 -1.03
CA TYR A 54 -5.94 -2.51 -1.94
C TYR A 54 -4.77 -3.16 -1.21
N ILE A 55 -4.36 -2.63 -0.07
CA ILE A 55 -3.28 -3.17 0.75
C ILE A 55 -3.62 -4.59 1.27
N SER A 56 -4.88 -4.87 1.58
CA SER A 56 -5.34 -6.22 1.92
C SER A 56 -5.13 -7.20 0.75
N GLY A 57 -5.33 -6.75 -0.49
CA GLY A 57 -5.03 -7.53 -1.69
C GLY A 57 -3.54 -7.81 -1.86
N VAL A 58 -2.68 -6.79 -1.69
CA VAL A 58 -1.21 -6.94 -1.70
C VAL A 58 -0.77 -7.91 -0.62
N ARG A 59 -1.29 -7.77 0.61
CA ARG A 59 -1.01 -8.69 1.73
C ARG A 59 -1.37 -10.12 1.37
N SER A 60 -2.57 -10.36 0.89
CA SER A 60 -3.02 -11.73 0.51
C SER A 60 -2.12 -12.35 -0.54
N SER A 61 -1.66 -11.57 -1.52
CA SER A 61 -0.74 -12.02 -2.56
C SER A 61 0.65 -12.33 -1.99
N LEU A 62 1.17 -11.45 -1.12
CA LEU A 62 2.48 -11.62 -0.50
C LEU A 62 2.49 -12.82 0.46
N ASP A 63 1.45 -12.98 1.29
CA ASP A 63 1.27 -14.12 2.19
C ASP A 63 1.29 -15.45 1.42
N LYS A 64 0.54 -15.49 0.33
CA LYS A 64 0.52 -16.68 -0.54
C LYS A 64 1.90 -16.98 -1.11
N ILE A 65 2.59 -15.98 -1.66
CA ILE A 65 3.90 -16.14 -2.30
C ILE A 65 4.96 -16.57 -1.26
N LEU A 66 4.98 -15.97 -0.07
CA LEU A 66 5.92 -16.33 0.99
C LEU A 66 5.63 -17.74 1.55
N SER A 67 4.36 -18.07 1.76
CA SER A 67 3.94 -19.40 2.22
C SER A 67 4.27 -20.49 1.22
N ASP A 68 3.99 -20.29 -0.06
CA ASP A 68 4.29 -21.25 -1.14
C ASP A 68 5.80 -21.46 -1.27
N ALA A 69 6.62 -20.48 -0.96
CA ALA A 69 8.07 -20.56 -0.91
C ALA A 69 8.62 -21.18 0.39
N GLY A 70 7.77 -21.50 1.36
CA GLY A 70 8.15 -22.05 2.66
C GLY A 70 8.96 -21.09 3.54
N LEU A 71 8.80 -19.78 3.33
CA LEU A 71 9.47 -18.73 4.11
C LEU A 71 8.67 -18.43 5.38
N SER A 72 9.38 -18.21 6.50
CA SER A 72 8.76 -17.76 7.73
C SER A 72 8.54 -16.25 7.69
N TYR A 73 7.34 -15.79 7.94
CA TYR A 73 7.00 -14.38 7.98
C TYR A 73 5.95 -14.06 9.06
N ASN A 74 5.85 -12.81 9.44
CA ASN A 74 4.84 -12.30 10.35
C ASN A 74 4.36 -10.91 9.93
N ASP A 75 3.05 -10.71 9.92
CA ASP A 75 2.39 -9.48 9.56
C ASP A 75 2.07 -8.62 10.76
N TYR A 76 2.26 -7.32 10.62
CA TYR A 76 1.98 -6.33 11.64
C TYR A 76 1.03 -5.26 11.10
N ASP A 77 -0.06 -5.03 11.81
CA ASP A 77 -0.99 -3.92 11.55
C ASP A 77 -0.61 -2.71 12.41
N ALA A 78 -0.24 -1.62 11.78
CA ALA A 78 0.03 -0.37 12.48
C ALA A 78 -1.25 0.39 12.85
N ASN A 79 -2.40 -0.03 12.31
CA ASN A 79 -3.69 0.62 12.53
C ASN A 79 -3.64 2.15 12.37
N SER A 80 -3.01 2.61 11.29
CA SER A 80 -2.78 4.02 10.93
C SER A 80 -1.98 4.82 11.98
N SER A 81 -1.19 4.15 12.85
CA SER A 81 -0.36 4.79 13.87
C SER A 81 1.13 4.58 13.59
N GLN A 82 1.85 5.66 13.25
CA GLN A 82 3.29 5.61 13.05
C GLN A 82 4.05 5.22 14.32
N THR A 83 3.57 5.63 15.50
CA THR A 83 4.15 5.21 16.78
C THR A 83 4.07 3.70 16.95
N THR A 84 2.89 3.13 16.70
CA THR A 84 2.69 1.67 16.75
C THR A 84 3.61 0.94 15.77
N GLN A 85 3.71 1.43 14.53
CA GLN A 85 4.60 0.84 13.52
C GLN A 85 6.07 0.86 13.99
N THR A 86 6.53 1.96 14.55
CA THR A 86 7.90 2.09 15.06
C THR A 86 8.18 1.09 16.20
N GLU A 87 7.26 0.91 17.13
CA GLU A 87 7.37 -0.08 18.21
C GLU A 87 7.38 -1.52 17.69
N GLN A 88 6.55 -1.81 16.68
CA GLN A 88 6.53 -3.10 16.01
C GLN A 88 7.85 -3.40 15.31
N VAL A 89 8.43 -2.42 14.59
CA VAL A 89 9.74 -2.54 13.93
C VAL A 89 10.85 -2.81 14.96
N GLN A 90 10.90 -2.05 16.05
CA GLN A 90 11.86 -2.29 17.12
C GLN A 90 11.73 -3.70 17.71
N THR A 91 10.51 -4.16 17.92
CA THR A 91 10.24 -5.51 18.43
C THR A 91 10.69 -6.59 17.46
N ALA A 92 10.43 -6.43 16.16
CA ALA A 92 10.86 -7.37 15.13
C ALA A 92 12.39 -7.45 15.02
N ILE A 93 13.07 -6.31 15.05
CA ILE A 93 14.54 -6.25 15.08
C ILE A 93 15.10 -6.97 16.32
N ALA A 94 14.54 -6.72 17.51
CA ALA A 94 14.95 -7.39 18.75
C ALA A 94 14.73 -8.92 18.72
N LYS A 95 13.75 -9.41 17.95
CA LYS A 95 13.49 -10.84 17.73
C LYS A 95 14.38 -11.46 16.64
N GLY A 96 15.20 -10.67 15.96
CA GLY A 96 16.10 -11.14 14.92
C GLY A 96 15.45 -11.28 13.55
N ALA A 97 14.61 -10.33 13.16
CA ALA A 97 14.03 -10.27 11.81
C ALA A 97 15.13 -10.38 10.74
N SER A 98 14.86 -11.16 9.68
CA SER A 98 15.77 -11.33 8.54
C SER A 98 15.64 -10.21 7.50
N ALA A 99 14.46 -9.64 7.39
CA ALA A 99 14.13 -8.51 6.53
C ALA A 99 12.94 -7.75 7.10
N LEU A 100 12.87 -6.45 6.85
CA LEU A 100 11.72 -5.59 7.13
C LEU A 100 11.09 -5.19 5.80
N VAL A 101 9.82 -5.54 5.61
CA VAL A 101 9.00 -5.12 4.45
C VAL A 101 7.97 -4.12 4.97
N VAL A 102 8.05 -2.86 4.53
CA VAL A 102 7.36 -1.77 5.24
C VAL A 102 6.50 -0.93 4.30
N ASN A 103 5.20 -0.92 4.56
CA ASN A 103 4.25 0.05 4.05
C ASN A 103 4.12 1.15 5.11
N VAL A 104 4.84 2.25 4.94
CA VAL A 104 5.01 3.29 5.97
C VAL A 104 3.69 4.02 6.26
N VAL A 105 3.44 4.35 7.54
CA VAL A 105 2.21 5.07 7.93
C VAL A 105 2.29 6.54 7.59
N ASP A 106 3.30 7.24 8.10
CA ASP A 106 3.47 8.68 7.86
C ASP A 106 4.28 8.91 6.58
N THR A 107 3.63 9.54 5.61
CA THR A 107 4.21 9.92 4.32
C THR A 107 4.33 11.43 4.16
N GLY A 108 3.95 12.20 5.17
CA GLY A 108 4.01 13.67 5.15
C GLY A 108 5.43 14.23 5.30
N SER A 109 6.39 13.41 5.76
CA SER A 109 7.81 13.74 5.83
C SER A 109 8.67 12.48 5.69
N ASP A 110 9.98 12.67 5.48
CA ASP A 110 10.96 11.57 5.42
C ASP A 110 11.28 10.95 6.79
N ASP A 111 10.87 11.58 7.89
CA ASP A 111 11.31 11.24 9.24
C ASP A 111 10.96 9.81 9.65
N ALA A 112 9.75 9.35 9.31
CA ALA A 112 9.29 8.01 9.65
C ALA A 112 10.12 6.93 8.94
N ALA A 113 10.30 7.05 7.63
CA ALA A 113 11.08 6.12 6.83
C ALA A 113 12.56 6.14 7.22
N GLN A 114 13.14 7.33 7.43
CA GLN A 114 14.52 7.48 7.87
C GLN A 114 14.75 6.84 9.25
N ASN A 115 13.81 6.98 10.18
CA ASN A 115 13.90 6.34 11.50
C ASN A 115 13.91 4.81 11.37
N ILE A 116 13.07 4.23 10.52
CA ILE A 116 13.06 2.78 10.25
C ILE A 116 14.42 2.32 9.69
N ILE A 117 14.99 3.06 8.73
CA ILE A 117 16.32 2.78 8.18
C ILE A 117 17.40 2.84 9.28
N ASN A 118 17.36 3.86 10.13
CA ASN A 118 18.34 3.99 11.23
C ASN A 118 18.30 2.80 12.18
N LEU A 119 17.09 2.32 12.52
CA LEU A 119 16.91 1.14 13.38
C LEU A 119 17.42 -0.14 12.69
N ALA A 120 17.07 -0.34 11.43
CA ALA A 120 17.43 -1.54 10.66
C ALA A 120 18.93 -1.61 10.35
N SER A 121 19.53 -0.49 9.93
CA SER A 121 20.96 -0.42 9.57
C SER A 121 21.88 -0.69 10.75
N ALA A 122 21.51 -0.27 11.97
CA ALA A 122 22.24 -0.57 13.20
C ALA A 122 22.35 -2.09 13.46
N SER A 123 21.41 -2.88 12.94
CA SER A 123 21.36 -4.35 13.03
C SER A 123 21.70 -5.05 11.70
N ASN A 124 22.10 -4.29 10.67
CA ASN A 124 22.43 -4.77 9.33
C ASN A 124 21.29 -5.53 8.63
N ILE A 125 20.03 -5.21 8.96
CA ILE A 125 18.82 -5.85 8.41
C ILE A 125 18.38 -5.10 7.14
N PRO A 126 18.08 -5.79 6.02
CA PRO A 126 17.55 -5.16 4.81
C PRO A 126 16.14 -4.60 5.03
N VAL A 127 15.84 -3.48 4.35
CA VAL A 127 14.55 -2.81 4.36
C VAL A 127 13.99 -2.76 2.95
N ILE A 128 12.75 -3.18 2.78
CA ILE A 128 12.00 -3.05 1.54
C ILE A 128 10.78 -2.20 1.85
N PHE A 129 10.81 -0.91 1.50
CA PHE A 129 9.60 -0.11 1.52
C PHE A 129 8.71 -0.47 0.35
N PHE A 130 7.40 -0.41 0.51
CA PHE A 130 6.49 -0.72 -0.58
C PHE A 130 5.25 0.15 -0.61
N ASN A 131 4.66 0.31 -1.81
CA ASN A 131 3.45 1.01 -2.17
C ASN A 131 3.53 2.53 -1.90
N ARG A 132 3.59 2.97 -0.64
CA ARG A 132 3.58 4.38 -0.25
C ARG A 132 4.97 4.99 -0.45
N SER A 133 5.08 6.00 -1.28
CA SER A 133 6.37 6.53 -1.75
C SER A 133 7.24 7.06 -0.62
N VAL A 134 8.52 6.70 -0.71
CA VAL A 134 9.61 7.19 0.13
C VAL A 134 10.60 7.91 -0.77
N SER A 135 11.19 9.01 -0.27
CA SER A 135 12.13 9.82 -1.06
C SER A 135 13.39 9.04 -1.43
N GLU A 136 13.96 9.36 -2.58
CA GLU A 136 15.19 8.72 -3.07
C GLU A 136 16.38 8.95 -2.13
N SER A 137 16.45 10.12 -1.47
CA SER A 137 17.49 10.45 -0.51
C SER A 137 17.46 9.51 0.71
N VAL A 138 16.27 9.17 1.19
CA VAL A 138 16.09 8.22 2.30
C VAL A 138 16.47 6.82 1.87
N ILE A 139 16.00 6.34 0.72
CA ILE A 139 16.34 5.01 0.19
C ILE A 139 17.85 4.88 0.00
N ALA A 140 18.50 5.87 -0.62
CA ALA A 140 19.94 5.89 -0.89
C ALA A 140 20.80 6.00 0.38
N SER A 141 20.22 6.33 1.53
CA SER A 141 20.96 6.43 2.81
C SER A 141 21.41 5.07 3.38
N TYR A 142 20.92 3.97 2.81
CA TYR A 142 21.25 2.62 3.22
C TYR A 142 21.34 1.64 2.04
N ASP A 143 22.51 1.03 1.82
CA ASP A 143 22.75 0.13 0.68
C ASP A 143 21.83 -1.10 0.63
N LYS A 144 21.25 -1.51 1.78
CA LYS A 144 20.28 -2.60 1.88
C LYS A 144 18.83 -2.11 1.96
N CYS A 145 18.56 -0.91 1.49
CA CYS A 145 17.21 -0.38 1.36
C CYS A 145 16.77 -0.45 -0.12
N VAL A 146 15.53 -0.87 -0.36
CA VAL A 146 14.89 -0.87 -1.68
C VAL A 146 13.46 -0.35 -1.53
N PHE A 147 12.96 0.32 -2.55
CA PHE A 147 11.55 0.65 -2.67
C PHE A 147 10.91 -0.18 -3.79
N VAL A 148 9.73 -0.74 -3.52
CA VAL A 148 8.86 -1.42 -4.49
C VAL A 148 7.51 -0.73 -4.49
N GLY A 149 7.19 -0.05 -5.56
CA GLY A 149 5.92 0.66 -5.69
C GLY A 149 5.62 0.96 -7.15
N THR A 150 5.18 2.16 -7.41
CA THR A 150 4.81 2.64 -8.73
C THR A 150 5.51 3.96 -9.01
N ASP A 151 5.47 4.43 -10.25
CA ASP A 151 5.64 5.85 -10.52
C ASP A 151 4.36 6.56 -10.05
N TYR A 152 4.46 7.32 -8.95
CA TYR A 152 3.29 7.88 -8.26
C TYR A 152 2.50 8.90 -9.11
N GLU A 153 3.12 9.50 -10.13
CA GLU A 153 2.45 10.45 -11.01
C GLU A 153 1.61 9.76 -12.08
N MET A 154 2.04 8.59 -12.54
CA MET A 154 1.49 7.91 -13.69
C MET A 154 -0.01 7.58 -13.55
N ALA A 155 -0.48 7.21 -12.36
CA ALA A 155 -1.89 6.92 -12.16
C ALA A 155 -2.78 8.16 -12.38
N GLY A 156 -2.30 9.34 -11.97
CA GLY A 156 -2.98 10.61 -12.22
C GLY A 156 -3.06 10.94 -13.70
N HIS A 157 -1.94 10.82 -14.41
CA HIS A 157 -1.88 11.02 -15.86
C HIS A 157 -2.82 10.09 -16.62
N MET A 158 -2.74 8.78 -16.36
CA MET A 158 -3.60 7.80 -17.01
C MET A 158 -5.08 8.01 -16.69
N GLN A 159 -5.42 8.38 -15.45
CA GLN A 159 -6.80 8.68 -15.07
C GLN A 159 -7.33 9.91 -15.79
N GLY A 160 -6.52 10.98 -15.88
CA GLY A 160 -6.88 12.20 -16.60
C GLY A 160 -7.13 11.96 -18.09
N GLU A 161 -6.21 11.25 -18.76
CA GLU A 161 -6.40 10.86 -20.17
C GLU A 161 -7.64 9.98 -20.36
N MET A 162 -7.86 9.00 -19.48
CA MET A 162 -9.04 8.13 -19.52
C MET A 162 -10.34 8.95 -19.41
N ILE A 163 -10.42 9.87 -18.46
CA ILE A 163 -11.58 10.74 -18.23
C ILE A 163 -11.83 11.62 -19.44
N GLY A 164 -10.81 12.32 -19.93
CA GLY A 164 -10.92 13.20 -21.09
C GLY A 164 -11.44 12.46 -22.33
N ASN A 165 -10.85 11.31 -22.64
CA ASN A 165 -11.28 10.47 -23.76
C ASN A 165 -12.70 9.91 -23.57
N TYR A 166 -13.09 9.55 -22.36
CA TYR A 166 -14.45 9.10 -22.05
C TYR A 166 -15.48 10.21 -22.28
N LEU A 167 -15.22 11.41 -21.77
CA LEU A 167 -16.10 12.56 -21.93
C LEU A 167 -16.28 12.95 -23.40
N LEU A 168 -15.22 12.88 -24.22
CA LEU A 168 -15.28 13.22 -25.64
C LEU A 168 -16.17 12.28 -26.45
N GLN A 169 -16.44 11.06 -26.00
CA GLN A 169 -17.32 10.14 -26.71
C GLN A 169 -18.76 10.68 -26.83
N ASN A 170 -19.23 11.42 -25.82
CA ASN A 170 -20.57 12.02 -25.83
C ASN A 170 -20.66 13.22 -24.85
N TYR A 171 -19.79 14.22 -25.05
CA TYR A 171 -19.63 15.37 -24.15
C TYR A 171 -20.96 16.05 -23.80
N ASP A 172 -21.79 16.31 -24.80
CA ASP A 172 -23.06 17.03 -24.62
C ASP A 172 -24.11 16.23 -23.81
N ALA A 173 -23.95 14.90 -23.70
CA ALA A 173 -24.81 14.07 -22.85
C ALA A 173 -24.38 14.08 -21.36
N TYR A 174 -23.14 14.44 -21.11
CA TYR A 174 -22.64 14.58 -19.74
C TYR A 174 -22.81 16.00 -19.18
N ASP A 175 -23.00 17.01 -20.02
CA ASP A 175 -23.43 18.35 -19.65
C ASP A 175 -24.93 18.34 -19.32
N LEU A 176 -25.26 17.95 -18.09
CA LEU A 176 -26.64 17.73 -17.65
C LEU A 176 -27.41 19.02 -17.39
N ASN A 177 -26.70 20.12 -17.13
CA ASN A 177 -27.28 21.43 -16.85
C ASN A 177 -27.34 22.31 -18.10
N GLY A 178 -26.63 21.94 -19.18
CA GLY A 178 -26.64 22.64 -20.49
C GLY A 178 -25.87 23.96 -20.48
N ASP A 179 -24.89 24.14 -19.58
CA ASP A 179 -24.08 25.37 -19.49
C ASP A 179 -22.83 25.33 -20.39
N GLY A 180 -22.60 24.19 -21.05
CA GLY A 180 -21.49 23.97 -21.97
C GLY A 180 -20.21 23.49 -21.27
N LYS A 181 -20.24 23.14 -19.97
CA LYS A 181 -19.12 22.68 -19.18
C LYS A 181 -19.47 21.38 -18.45
N ILE A 182 -18.46 20.70 -17.90
CA ILE A 182 -18.63 19.54 -17.04
C ILE A 182 -18.18 19.90 -15.64
N SER A 183 -19.10 19.86 -14.69
CA SER A 183 -18.80 20.06 -13.28
C SER A 183 -18.30 18.76 -12.64
N TYR A 184 -17.24 18.83 -11.81
CA TYR A 184 -16.69 17.64 -11.15
C TYR A 184 -16.56 17.79 -9.63
N VAL A 185 -16.52 16.65 -8.94
CA VAL A 185 -16.01 16.52 -7.57
C VAL A 185 -14.77 15.64 -7.57
N MET A 186 -13.78 16.01 -6.76
CA MET A 186 -12.55 15.27 -6.52
C MET A 186 -12.49 14.78 -5.07
N PHE A 187 -12.32 13.47 -4.88
CA PHE A 187 -12.07 12.87 -3.56
C PHE A 187 -10.61 12.51 -3.41
N LYS A 188 -9.93 13.16 -2.45
CA LYS A 188 -8.51 12.98 -2.14
C LYS A 188 -8.35 12.05 -0.94
N GLY A 189 -7.45 11.07 -1.05
CA GLY A 189 -7.28 10.03 -0.04
C GLY A 189 -6.59 10.52 1.25
N GLN A 190 -5.50 11.30 1.11
CA GLN A 190 -4.70 11.75 2.25
C GLN A 190 -3.92 13.02 1.93
N GLU A 191 -3.78 13.92 2.89
CA GLU A 191 -2.87 15.05 2.77
C GLU A 191 -1.41 14.62 2.94
N GLY A 192 -0.49 15.27 2.21
CA GLY A 192 0.96 15.00 2.27
C GLY A 192 1.40 13.70 1.60
N ASN A 193 0.49 12.83 1.16
CA ASN A 193 0.81 11.62 0.43
C ASN A 193 1.05 11.95 -1.07
N LEU A 194 2.17 11.51 -1.64
CA LEU A 194 2.59 11.85 -3.01
C LEU A 194 1.62 11.28 -4.05
N GLU A 195 1.15 10.05 -3.89
CA GLU A 195 0.16 9.43 -4.77
C GLU A 195 -1.16 10.22 -4.78
N ALA A 196 -1.64 10.66 -3.58
CA ALA A 196 -2.85 11.46 -3.47
C ALA A 196 -2.69 12.84 -4.10
N ILE A 197 -1.53 13.47 -3.95
CA ILE A 197 -1.21 14.78 -4.57
C ILE A 197 -1.23 14.64 -6.09
N ALA A 198 -0.50 13.67 -6.64
CA ALA A 198 -0.37 13.45 -8.08
C ALA A 198 -1.71 13.07 -8.72
N ARG A 199 -2.45 12.12 -8.15
CA ARG A 199 -3.78 11.71 -8.66
C ARG A 199 -4.79 12.86 -8.61
N THR A 200 -4.72 13.74 -7.61
CA THR A 200 -5.59 14.92 -7.52
C THR A 200 -5.24 15.95 -8.57
N GLN A 201 -3.97 16.18 -8.84
CA GLN A 201 -3.48 17.16 -9.79
C GLN A 201 -3.64 16.69 -11.24
N TYR A 202 -2.97 15.60 -11.59
CA TYR A 202 -2.83 15.19 -13.00
C TYR A 202 -4.14 14.63 -13.58
N ALA A 203 -5.03 14.03 -12.77
CA ALA A 203 -6.34 13.62 -13.27
C ALA A 203 -7.17 14.78 -13.83
N VAL A 204 -7.02 15.96 -13.25
CA VAL A 204 -7.70 17.18 -13.75
C VAL A 204 -6.92 17.85 -14.88
N GLU A 205 -5.61 17.96 -14.74
CA GLU A 205 -4.74 18.63 -15.74
C GLU A 205 -4.79 17.91 -17.09
N ASP A 206 -4.62 16.58 -17.09
CA ASP A 206 -4.57 15.82 -18.35
C ASP A 206 -5.97 15.64 -18.95
N CYS A 207 -7.01 15.49 -18.12
CA CYS A 207 -8.38 15.56 -18.61
C CYS A 207 -8.64 16.88 -19.36
N ASN A 208 -8.25 18.01 -18.77
CA ASN A 208 -8.38 19.31 -19.39
C ASN A 208 -7.55 19.44 -20.69
N ALA A 209 -6.33 18.91 -20.70
CA ALA A 209 -5.51 18.91 -21.91
C ALA A 209 -6.16 18.12 -23.05
N VAL A 210 -6.76 16.97 -22.78
CA VAL A 210 -7.50 16.17 -23.77
C VAL A 210 -8.73 16.93 -24.28
N LEU A 211 -9.50 17.56 -23.40
CA LEU A 211 -10.69 18.33 -23.77
C LEU A 211 -10.33 19.56 -24.58
N GLU A 212 -9.33 20.32 -24.16
CA GLU A 212 -8.84 21.52 -24.85
C GLU A 212 -8.34 21.21 -26.27
N ALA A 213 -7.58 20.14 -26.44
CA ALA A 213 -7.13 19.66 -27.76
C ALA A 213 -8.30 19.36 -28.71
N ALA A 214 -9.47 19.00 -28.20
CA ALA A 214 -10.70 18.78 -28.95
C ALA A 214 -11.62 20.03 -29.03
N GLY A 215 -11.17 21.19 -28.53
CA GLY A 215 -11.94 22.43 -28.52
C GLY A 215 -13.12 22.46 -27.53
N LYS A 216 -13.08 21.60 -26.52
CA LYS A 216 -14.07 21.58 -25.43
C LYS A 216 -13.54 22.38 -24.22
N PRO A 217 -14.42 22.97 -23.38
CA PRO A 217 -14.02 23.65 -22.15
C PRO A 217 -13.38 22.69 -21.13
N ALA A 218 -12.53 23.25 -20.27
CA ALA A 218 -12.00 22.56 -19.09
C ALA A 218 -13.13 22.19 -18.12
N ILE A 219 -12.96 21.09 -17.38
CA ILE A 219 -13.86 20.71 -16.30
C ILE A 219 -13.76 21.70 -15.13
N GLU A 220 -14.86 21.97 -14.45
CA GLU A 220 -14.93 22.92 -13.33
C GLU A 220 -15.28 22.19 -12.02
N PHE A 221 -14.56 22.53 -10.92
CA PHE A 221 -14.94 22.00 -9.62
C PHE A 221 -16.31 22.55 -9.19
N TYR A 222 -17.20 21.69 -8.72
CA TYR A 222 -18.62 22.00 -8.47
C TYR A 222 -18.85 23.15 -7.47
N ASP A 223 -17.90 23.40 -6.58
CA ASP A 223 -17.95 24.46 -5.56
C ASP A 223 -16.83 25.50 -5.79
N ALA A 224 -17.17 26.59 -6.42
CA ALA A 224 -16.23 27.68 -6.70
C ALA A 224 -15.65 28.34 -5.42
N ALA A 225 -16.27 28.15 -4.26
CA ALA A 225 -15.76 28.67 -2.98
C ALA A 225 -14.66 27.78 -2.37
N ASN A 226 -14.56 26.51 -2.80
CA ASN A 226 -13.48 25.63 -2.35
C ASN A 226 -12.22 25.87 -3.18
N ALA A 227 -11.27 26.64 -2.61
CA ALA A 227 -10.01 26.99 -3.26
C ALA A 227 -9.11 25.76 -3.57
N ASN A 228 -9.23 24.69 -2.81
CA ASN A 228 -8.44 23.47 -2.98
C ASN A 228 -8.93 22.60 -4.15
N LYS A 229 -10.19 22.74 -4.53
CA LYS A 229 -10.85 21.95 -5.60
C LYS A 229 -10.82 20.43 -5.37
N TYR A 230 -10.82 20.01 -4.11
CA TYR A 230 -10.98 18.61 -3.67
C TYR A 230 -11.62 18.53 -2.28
N LEU A 231 -12.09 17.34 -1.94
CA LEU A 231 -12.55 16.95 -0.62
C LEU A 231 -11.67 15.79 -0.12
N VAL A 232 -10.97 16.01 0.98
CA VAL A 232 -10.00 15.02 1.51
C VAL A 232 -10.63 14.19 2.62
N ASP A 233 -10.28 12.90 2.67
CA ASP A 233 -10.55 12.08 3.85
C ASP A 233 -9.72 12.61 5.02
N GLN A 234 -10.40 13.18 6.03
CA GLN A 234 -9.76 13.87 7.15
C GLN A 234 -8.93 12.94 8.03
N ASP A 235 -9.26 11.64 8.03
CA ASP A 235 -8.54 10.60 8.76
C ASP A 235 -7.40 9.99 7.93
N GLY A 236 -7.30 10.34 6.64
CA GLY A 236 -6.28 9.84 5.72
C GLY A 236 -6.39 8.33 5.41
N ASN A 237 -7.57 7.75 5.58
CA ASN A 237 -7.81 6.32 5.42
C ASN A 237 -8.30 5.91 4.03
N TRP A 238 -8.42 6.85 3.07
CA TRP A 238 -8.86 6.59 1.70
C TRP A 238 -10.23 5.91 1.62
N SER A 239 -11.13 6.27 2.55
CA SER A 239 -12.29 5.46 2.89
C SER A 239 -13.53 5.75 2.03
N SER A 240 -14.28 4.68 1.74
CA SER A 240 -15.62 4.75 1.16
C SER A 240 -16.56 5.59 2.01
N ALA A 241 -16.43 5.54 3.34
CA ALA A 241 -17.28 6.30 4.27
C ALA A 241 -17.13 7.81 4.11
N ALA A 242 -15.89 8.32 3.98
CA ALA A 242 -15.63 9.74 3.78
C ALA A 242 -16.27 10.22 2.46
N ALA A 243 -16.04 9.51 1.36
CA ALA A 243 -16.62 9.85 0.06
C ALA A 243 -18.14 9.77 0.06
N THR A 244 -18.75 8.75 0.70
CA THR A 244 -20.20 8.63 0.86
C THR A 244 -20.81 9.83 1.60
N ASN A 245 -20.17 10.26 2.70
CA ASN A 245 -20.63 11.39 3.50
C ASN A 245 -20.55 12.70 2.70
N TYR A 246 -19.43 12.94 2.02
CA TYR A 246 -19.27 14.12 1.18
C TYR A 246 -20.27 14.12 0.03
N MET A 247 -20.37 13.02 -0.73
CA MET A 247 -21.28 12.94 -1.87
C MET A 247 -22.74 13.07 -1.45
N SER A 248 -23.15 12.47 -0.33
CA SER A 248 -24.49 12.64 0.23
C SER A 248 -24.80 14.12 0.58
N THR A 249 -23.83 14.83 1.12
CA THR A 249 -23.95 16.26 1.43
C THR A 249 -24.09 17.09 0.16
N ILE A 250 -23.34 16.76 -0.90
CA ILE A 250 -23.43 17.39 -2.22
C ILE A 250 -24.81 17.16 -2.80
N LEU A 251 -25.27 15.91 -2.86
CA LEU A 251 -26.55 15.50 -3.46
C LEU A 251 -27.78 16.08 -2.73
N ALA A 252 -27.64 16.50 -1.47
CA ALA A 252 -28.70 17.23 -0.78
C ALA A 252 -28.95 18.65 -1.36
N ARG A 253 -28.02 19.21 -2.14
CA ARG A 253 -28.08 20.56 -2.69
C ARG A 253 -27.94 20.60 -4.22
N HIS A 254 -27.35 19.57 -4.79
CA HIS A 254 -27.05 19.46 -6.21
C HIS A 254 -27.86 18.30 -6.83
N SER A 255 -28.62 18.60 -7.87
CA SER A 255 -29.45 17.63 -8.56
C SER A 255 -29.75 18.07 -9.98
N THR A 256 -30.14 17.13 -10.85
CA THR A 256 -30.62 17.45 -12.19
C THR A 256 -31.87 18.34 -12.15
N ALA A 257 -32.75 18.14 -11.16
CA ALA A 257 -33.96 18.95 -11.00
C ALA A 257 -33.64 20.43 -10.66
N ASN A 258 -32.54 20.70 -9.97
CA ASN A 258 -32.08 22.04 -9.65
C ASN A 258 -31.21 22.67 -10.77
N GLY A 259 -30.87 21.90 -11.82
CA GLY A 259 -29.99 22.36 -12.90
C GLY A 259 -28.56 22.62 -12.45
N ASN A 260 -28.08 21.91 -11.39
CA ASN A 260 -26.75 22.09 -10.82
C ASN A 260 -26.13 20.75 -10.37
N MET A 261 -26.51 19.63 -11.01
CA MET A 261 -25.95 18.32 -10.70
C MET A 261 -24.44 18.30 -10.95
N VAL A 262 -23.69 17.63 -10.06
CA VAL A 262 -22.29 17.28 -10.32
C VAL A 262 -22.25 16.21 -11.41
N GLU A 263 -21.45 16.42 -12.44
CA GLU A 263 -21.51 15.69 -13.72
C GLU A 263 -20.37 14.69 -13.90
N LEU A 264 -19.38 14.73 -12.98
CA LEU A 264 -18.23 13.85 -12.98
C LEU A 264 -17.73 13.64 -11.55
N VAL A 265 -17.40 12.39 -11.20
CA VAL A 265 -16.73 12.03 -9.94
C VAL A 265 -15.36 11.48 -10.24
N ILE A 266 -14.33 12.10 -9.66
CA ILE A 266 -12.94 11.66 -9.70
C ILE A 266 -12.53 11.27 -8.28
N ALA A 267 -12.01 10.06 -8.09
CA ALA A 267 -11.57 9.59 -6.79
C ALA A 267 -10.11 9.10 -6.86
N ASN A 268 -9.36 9.38 -5.81
CA ASN A 268 -7.97 8.96 -5.74
C ASN A 268 -7.82 7.43 -5.63
N ASN A 269 -8.86 6.71 -5.16
CA ASN A 269 -8.89 5.24 -5.16
C ASN A 269 -10.30 4.70 -5.38
N ASP A 270 -10.41 3.39 -5.54
CA ASP A 270 -11.67 2.69 -5.79
C ASP A 270 -12.62 2.72 -4.59
N GLU A 271 -12.12 2.64 -3.35
CA GLU A 271 -12.97 2.69 -2.16
C GLU A 271 -13.74 4.01 -2.08
N MET A 272 -13.09 5.13 -2.36
CA MET A 272 -13.76 6.43 -2.41
C MET A 272 -14.72 6.51 -3.60
N ALA A 273 -14.35 5.97 -4.76
CA ALA A 273 -15.24 5.87 -5.92
C ALA A 273 -16.52 5.06 -5.61
N LEU A 274 -16.37 3.90 -4.97
CA LEU A 274 -17.48 3.04 -4.52
C LEU A 274 -18.37 3.76 -3.49
N GLY A 275 -17.78 4.54 -2.59
CA GLY A 275 -18.51 5.38 -1.65
C GLY A 275 -19.39 6.41 -2.37
N ALA A 276 -18.83 7.07 -3.38
CA ALA A 276 -19.59 8.01 -4.21
C ALA A 276 -20.71 7.33 -5.00
N VAL A 277 -20.44 6.15 -5.60
CA VAL A 277 -21.47 5.34 -6.29
C VAL A 277 -22.61 4.97 -5.35
N SER A 278 -22.30 4.57 -4.12
CA SER A 278 -23.31 4.23 -3.11
C SER A 278 -24.24 5.41 -2.79
N ALA A 279 -23.67 6.62 -2.63
CA ALA A 279 -24.45 7.84 -2.41
C ALA A 279 -25.29 8.22 -3.65
N LEU A 280 -24.70 8.14 -4.84
CA LEU A 280 -25.42 8.38 -6.11
C LEU A 280 -26.61 7.42 -6.27
N GLN A 281 -26.39 6.12 -6.03
CA GLN A 281 -27.45 5.12 -6.11
C GLN A 281 -28.56 5.36 -5.07
N SER A 282 -28.22 5.81 -3.87
CA SER A 282 -29.19 6.18 -2.83
C SER A 282 -30.04 7.37 -3.25
N ALA A 283 -29.48 8.31 -4.00
CA ALA A 283 -30.18 9.47 -4.53
C ALA A 283 -30.91 9.23 -5.87
N GLY A 284 -30.82 8.01 -6.44
CA GLY A 284 -31.55 7.64 -7.66
C GLY A 284 -30.74 7.67 -8.95
N TYR A 285 -29.45 8.01 -8.89
CA TYR A 285 -28.51 8.00 -10.01
C TYR A 285 -27.79 6.64 -10.13
N ASN A 286 -27.10 6.39 -11.21
CA ASN A 286 -26.24 5.21 -11.45
C ASN A 286 -26.93 3.86 -11.11
N LYS A 287 -28.21 3.70 -11.43
CA LYS A 287 -29.00 2.46 -11.16
C LYS A 287 -29.23 1.60 -12.40
N GLY A 288 -28.52 1.88 -13.49
CA GLY A 288 -28.72 1.20 -14.77
C GLY A 288 -29.84 1.84 -15.61
N ALA A 289 -30.48 1.04 -16.45
CA ALA A 289 -31.43 1.55 -17.44
C ALA A 289 -32.55 2.44 -16.85
N GLY A 290 -32.69 3.65 -17.38
CA GLY A 290 -33.70 4.62 -16.97
C GLY A 290 -33.27 5.57 -15.84
N SER A 291 -32.07 5.42 -15.27
CA SER A 291 -31.47 6.41 -14.37
C SER A 291 -30.39 7.24 -15.09
N VAL A 292 -30.26 8.50 -14.68
CA VAL A 292 -29.10 9.29 -15.09
C VAL A 292 -27.85 8.68 -14.48
N THR A 293 -26.82 8.49 -15.31
CA THR A 293 -25.51 7.97 -14.88
C THR A 293 -24.50 9.08 -14.85
N ILE A 294 -23.91 9.31 -13.68
CA ILE A 294 -22.76 10.21 -13.47
C ILE A 294 -21.50 9.38 -13.62
N PRO A 295 -20.57 9.71 -14.53
CA PRO A 295 -19.30 9.02 -14.66
C PRO A 295 -18.51 9.06 -13.36
N VAL A 296 -18.01 7.91 -12.89
CA VAL A 296 -17.20 7.77 -11.68
C VAL A 296 -15.92 7.03 -12.04
N PHE A 297 -14.76 7.60 -11.66
CA PHE A 297 -13.45 7.02 -11.92
C PHE A 297 -12.67 6.82 -10.61
N GLY A 298 -11.95 5.71 -10.52
CA GLY A 298 -11.12 5.34 -9.40
C GLY A 298 -9.68 4.99 -9.79
N VAL A 299 -8.95 4.42 -8.84
CA VAL A 299 -7.63 3.80 -9.01
C VAL A 299 -7.60 2.57 -8.12
N ASP A 300 -6.95 1.50 -8.52
CA ASP A 300 -6.59 0.21 -7.93
C ASP A 300 -7.11 -0.99 -8.73
N ALA A 301 -8.25 -0.89 -9.39
CA ALA A 301 -8.98 -1.97 -10.05
C ALA A 301 -9.33 -3.12 -9.08
N THR A 302 -9.86 -2.77 -7.92
CA THR A 302 -10.39 -3.74 -6.95
C THR A 302 -11.53 -4.56 -7.57
N ASP A 303 -11.77 -5.77 -7.07
CA ASP A 303 -12.85 -6.62 -7.59
C ASP A 303 -14.23 -5.96 -7.46
N ALA A 304 -14.45 -5.19 -6.40
CA ALA A 304 -15.67 -4.43 -6.21
C ALA A 304 -15.83 -3.33 -7.26
N ALA A 305 -14.78 -2.58 -7.59
CA ALA A 305 -14.78 -1.57 -8.63
C ALA A 305 -14.97 -2.18 -10.02
N LYS A 306 -14.30 -3.30 -10.33
CA LYS A 306 -14.51 -4.06 -11.58
C LYS A 306 -15.97 -4.49 -11.74
N ALA A 307 -16.62 -4.96 -10.67
CA ALA A 307 -18.03 -5.30 -10.70
C ALA A 307 -18.91 -4.07 -10.98
N LYS A 308 -18.55 -2.88 -10.45
CA LYS A 308 -19.26 -1.62 -10.72
C LYS A 308 -19.02 -1.06 -12.11
N ILE A 309 -17.87 -1.33 -12.69
CA ILE A 309 -17.60 -1.01 -14.10
C ILE A 309 -18.41 -1.95 -15.01
N ALA A 310 -18.45 -3.25 -14.69
CA ALA A 310 -19.22 -4.23 -15.46
C ALA A 310 -20.73 -3.97 -15.42
N ASP A 311 -21.29 -3.44 -14.32
CA ASP A 311 -22.72 -3.07 -14.22
C ASP A 311 -23.02 -1.64 -14.70
N GLY A 312 -22.00 -0.88 -15.13
CA GLY A 312 -22.13 0.48 -15.65
C GLY A 312 -22.30 1.55 -14.57
N SER A 313 -22.12 1.24 -13.29
CA SER A 313 -22.19 2.21 -12.19
C SER A 313 -20.91 3.02 -12.01
N MET A 314 -19.75 2.50 -12.48
CA MET A 314 -18.48 3.21 -12.65
C MET A 314 -18.08 3.21 -14.13
N ALA A 315 -17.32 4.20 -14.55
CA ALA A 315 -16.86 4.35 -15.93
C ALA A 315 -15.48 3.73 -16.16
N GLY A 316 -14.61 3.69 -15.15
CA GLY A 316 -13.26 3.14 -15.26
C GLY A 316 -12.45 3.30 -14.00
N THR A 317 -11.29 2.62 -13.99
CA THR A 317 -10.29 2.70 -12.92
C THR A 317 -8.89 2.45 -13.49
N ILE A 318 -7.87 2.90 -12.79
CA ILE A 318 -6.47 2.61 -13.12
C ILE A 318 -6.02 1.45 -12.25
N LYS A 319 -5.66 0.31 -12.87
CA LYS A 319 -5.18 -0.87 -12.15
C LYS A 319 -3.79 -0.61 -11.58
N GLN A 320 -3.66 -0.80 -10.29
CA GLN A 320 -2.39 -0.91 -9.57
C GLN A 320 -2.11 -2.40 -9.33
N ASP A 321 -0.98 -2.93 -9.84
CA ASP A 321 -0.72 -4.37 -9.82
C ASP A 321 -0.13 -4.84 -8.49
N GLY A 322 -1.00 -5.17 -7.53
CA GLY A 322 -0.61 -5.64 -6.20
C GLY A 322 0.08 -7.00 -6.20
N GLU A 323 -0.25 -7.89 -7.14
CA GLU A 323 0.43 -9.19 -7.29
C GLU A 323 1.85 -9.01 -7.83
N GLY A 324 2.03 -8.16 -8.85
CA GLY A 324 3.34 -7.79 -9.38
C GLY A 324 4.23 -7.13 -8.30
N MET A 325 3.64 -6.29 -7.44
CA MET A 325 4.33 -5.70 -6.29
C MET A 325 4.79 -6.77 -5.29
N ALA A 326 3.92 -7.71 -4.91
CA ALA A 326 4.25 -8.80 -4.01
C ALA A 326 5.34 -9.72 -4.59
N GLN A 327 5.30 -10.00 -5.90
CA GLN A 327 6.32 -10.80 -6.59
C GLN A 327 7.69 -10.09 -6.61
N ALA A 328 7.72 -8.78 -6.86
CA ALA A 328 8.95 -7.99 -6.81
C ALA A 328 9.56 -7.99 -5.39
N ILE A 329 8.74 -7.80 -4.34
CA ILE A 329 9.18 -7.90 -2.94
C ILE A 329 9.83 -9.26 -2.67
N LYS A 330 9.19 -10.36 -3.09
CA LYS A 330 9.72 -11.72 -2.91
C LYS A 330 11.07 -11.90 -3.62
N THR A 331 11.18 -11.43 -4.86
CA THR A 331 12.43 -11.50 -5.63
C THR A 331 13.58 -10.77 -4.92
N ILE A 332 13.31 -9.59 -4.36
CA ILE A 332 14.30 -8.81 -3.60
C ILE A 332 14.71 -9.52 -2.31
N ILE A 333 13.77 -10.14 -1.60
CA ILE A 333 14.07 -10.95 -0.40
C ILE A 333 15.03 -12.10 -0.77
N ASP A 334 14.76 -12.81 -1.86
CA ASP A 334 15.63 -13.89 -2.34
C ASP A 334 17.03 -13.39 -2.69
N ASN A 335 17.12 -12.23 -3.36
CA ASN A 335 18.39 -11.63 -3.73
C ASN A 335 19.22 -11.25 -2.50
N PHE A 336 18.61 -10.65 -1.46
CA PHE A 336 19.29 -10.38 -0.20
C PHE A 336 19.78 -11.66 0.49
N ASN A 337 18.95 -12.71 0.49
CA ASN A 337 19.31 -14.02 1.06
C ASN A 337 20.47 -14.69 0.30
N ALA A 338 20.54 -14.47 -1.01
CA ALA A 338 21.60 -14.99 -1.89
C ALA A 338 22.83 -14.07 -1.98
N ALA A 339 22.85 -12.95 -1.25
CA ALA A 339 23.88 -11.91 -1.34
C ALA A 339 24.13 -11.40 -2.78
N GLN A 340 23.04 -11.29 -3.55
CA GLN A 340 23.03 -10.73 -4.90
C GLN A 340 22.60 -9.26 -4.90
N PRO A 341 22.86 -8.49 -5.97
CA PRO A 341 22.27 -7.17 -6.14
C PRO A 341 20.75 -7.23 -6.04
N PRO A 342 20.11 -6.32 -5.29
CA PRO A 342 18.70 -6.49 -4.88
C PRO A 342 17.71 -6.56 -6.05
N LEU A 343 17.99 -5.91 -7.17
CA LEU A 343 17.10 -5.87 -8.34
C LEU A 343 17.41 -6.95 -9.39
N THR A 344 18.26 -7.94 -9.07
CA THR A 344 18.56 -9.05 -10.00
C THR A 344 17.27 -9.81 -10.36
N GLY A 345 17.02 -10.00 -11.65
CA GLY A 345 15.85 -10.73 -12.17
C GLY A 345 14.55 -9.90 -12.22
N ILE A 346 14.60 -8.61 -11.90
CA ILE A 346 13.51 -7.68 -12.16
C ILE A 346 13.70 -7.04 -13.54
N ASP A 347 12.62 -6.88 -14.28
CA ASP A 347 12.65 -6.29 -15.61
C ASP A 347 13.27 -4.87 -15.57
N ALA A 348 14.23 -4.61 -16.44
CA ALA A 348 15.00 -3.37 -16.44
C ALA A 348 14.13 -2.13 -16.69
N GLU A 349 13.02 -2.26 -17.42
CA GLU A 349 12.07 -1.19 -17.67
C GLU A 349 11.30 -0.76 -16.41
N ASN A 350 11.20 -1.65 -15.43
CA ASN A 350 10.54 -1.41 -14.15
C ASN A 350 11.51 -0.95 -13.05
N THR A 351 12.80 -0.77 -13.36
CA THR A 351 13.81 -0.36 -12.37
C THR A 351 14.24 1.07 -12.55
N VAL A 352 14.40 1.77 -11.43
CA VAL A 352 14.99 3.12 -11.39
C VAL A 352 16.23 3.09 -10.51
N GLY A 353 17.39 3.36 -11.12
CA GLY A 353 18.68 3.22 -10.42
C GLY A 353 18.92 1.78 -9.95
N THR A 354 19.41 1.63 -8.72
CA THR A 354 19.79 0.32 -8.13
C THR A 354 18.92 -0.10 -6.95
N GLN A 355 17.96 0.72 -6.54
CA GLN A 355 17.22 0.55 -5.29
C GLN A 355 15.70 0.81 -5.43
N ARG A 356 15.17 0.99 -6.65
CA ARG A 356 13.74 1.24 -6.85
C ARG A 356 13.17 0.35 -7.95
N VAL A 357 11.97 -0.16 -7.69
CA VAL A 357 11.11 -0.87 -8.65
C VAL A 357 9.80 -0.10 -8.79
N ASN A 358 9.44 0.25 -10.02
CA ASN A 358 8.16 0.84 -10.39
C ASN A 358 7.32 -0.20 -11.14
N VAL A 359 6.40 -0.84 -10.44
CA VAL A 359 5.42 -1.76 -11.04
C VAL A 359 4.45 -0.93 -11.90
N PRO A 360 4.24 -1.28 -13.17
CA PRO A 360 3.46 -0.45 -14.07
C PRO A 360 1.97 -0.44 -13.72
N TYR A 361 1.33 0.72 -13.97
CA TYR A 361 -0.12 0.84 -13.98
C TYR A 361 -0.71 0.38 -15.32
N SER A 362 -2.01 0.08 -15.33
CA SER A 362 -2.78 -0.13 -16.56
C SER A 362 -4.21 0.39 -16.44
N ALA A 363 -4.80 0.79 -17.55
CA ALA A 363 -6.18 1.23 -17.58
C ALA A 363 -7.13 0.02 -17.49
N TYR A 364 -8.28 0.19 -16.83
CA TYR A 364 -9.35 -0.82 -16.80
C TYR A 364 -10.72 -0.16 -16.97
N THR A 365 -11.41 -0.54 -18.05
CA THR A 365 -12.74 -0.05 -18.42
C THR A 365 -13.77 -1.17 -18.66
N GLY A 366 -13.44 -2.38 -18.21
CA GLY A 366 -14.33 -3.55 -18.31
C GLY A 366 -13.96 -4.55 -19.41
N GLU A 367 -12.86 -4.33 -20.14
CA GLU A 367 -12.33 -5.23 -21.17
C GLU A 367 -11.05 -5.96 -20.71
#